data_5f3b1f263c1f41aba1a1a469ec78139c
#
_entry.id   5f3b1f263c1f41aba1a1a469ec78139c
#
_cell.length_a   1.000
_cell.length_b   1.000
_cell.length_c   1.000
_cell.angle_alpha   90.00
_cell.angle_beta   90.00
_cell.angle_gamma   90.00
#
_symmetry.space_group_name_H-M   'P 1'
#
loop_
_entity.id
_entity.type
_entity.pdbx_description
1 polymer ?
#
loop_
_entity_poly.entity_id
_entity_poly.type
_entity_poly.pdbx_seq_one_letter_code
_entity_poly.pdbx_strand_id
1 'polypeptide(L)'
;MGAIRPFNARSLVLSVLLGLDPPVLPARSLVTLASLFGIAPGTMRTALSRMVAAGELTVDGDGYRLTGRLLERKAAQDIGRRPAPSAWDGSWVVAVVTAPRRAIAERRAFRTHMANFRMGELRPDTWL
;
A
#
# COMPACT_ATOMS: atom_id res chain seq x y z
N MET A 1 4.30 11.81 24.38
CA MET A 1 3.70 10.51 23.95
C MET A 1 2.48 10.83 23.10
N GLY A 2 2.60 10.68 21.76
CA GLY A 2 1.47 10.95 20.86
C GLY A 2 0.38 9.91 21.06
N ALA A 3 -0.87 10.35 21.27
CA ALA A 3 -2.02 9.46 21.37
C ALA A 3 -2.15 8.65 20.07
N ILE A 4 -2.13 7.33 20.18
CA ILE A 4 -2.36 6.43 19.05
C ILE A 4 -3.77 6.72 18.54
N ARG A 5 -3.87 7.16 17.29
CA ARG A 5 -5.16 7.45 16.66
C ARG A 5 -5.96 6.15 16.57
N PRO A 6 -7.18 6.10 17.13
CA PRO A 6 -7.97 4.87 17.09
C PRO A 6 -8.27 4.48 15.63
N PHE A 7 -8.27 3.19 15.36
CA PHE A 7 -8.65 2.66 14.05
C PHE A 7 -10.09 3.03 13.72
N ASN A 8 -10.33 3.61 12.56
CA ASN A 8 -11.68 3.72 12.02
C ASN A 8 -12.01 2.49 11.17
N ALA A 9 -13.30 2.28 10.89
CA ALA A 9 -13.77 1.10 10.16
C ALA A 9 -13.05 0.91 8.81
N ARG A 10 -12.89 1.99 8.02
CA ARG A 10 -12.19 1.93 6.73
C ARG A 10 -10.72 1.54 6.90
N SER A 11 -10.02 2.13 7.84
CA SER A 11 -8.60 1.81 8.10
C SER A 11 -8.43 0.36 8.52
N LEU A 12 -9.34 -0.17 9.34
CA LEU A 12 -9.31 -1.56 9.76
C LEU A 12 -9.50 -2.50 8.57
N VAL A 13 -10.50 -2.27 7.72
CA VAL A 13 -10.75 -3.08 6.51
C VAL A 13 -9.52 -3.09 5.61
N LEU A 14 -8.92 -1.93 5.35
CA LEU A 14 -7.73 -1.83 4.51
C LEU A 14 -6.54 -2.55 5.13
N SER A 15 -6.29 -2.40 6.43
CA SER A 15 -5.18 -3.07 7.13
C SER A 15 -5.30 -4.59 7.05
N VAL A 16 -6.51 -5.12 7.19
CA VAL A 16 -6.77 -6.56 7.13
C VAL A 16 -6.62 -7.07 5.70
N LEU A 17 -7.35 -6.49 4.75
CA LEU A 17 -7.38 -7.00 3.37
C LEU A 17 -6.04 -6.84 2.64
N LEU A 18 -5.28 -5.77 2.91
CA LEU A 18 -3.92 -5.61 2.37
C LEU A 18 -2.94 -6.66 2.89
N GLY A 19 -3.22 -7.24 4.07
CA GLY A 19 -2.40 -8.29 4.67
C GLY A 19 -2.73 -9.71 4.19
N LEU A 20 -3.87 -9.91 3.54
CA LEU A 20 -4.36 -11.23 3.10
C LEU A 20 -3.95 -11.55 1.65
N ASP A 21 -3.82 -12.84 1.37
CA ASP A 21 -3.62 -13.36 0.03
C ASP A 21 -4.46 -14.64 -0.14
N PRO A 22 -5.56 -14.62 -0.91
CA PRO A 22 -6.12 -13.46 -1.64
C PRO A 22 -6.73 -12.38 -0.72
N PRO A 23 -6.82 -11.11 -1.19
CA PRO A 23 -7.31 -9.98 -0.40
C PRO A 23 -8.85 -9.96 -0.34
N VAL A 24 -9.43 -10.98 0.23
CA VAL A 24 -10.87 -11.18 0.37
C VAL A 24 -11.20 -11.70 1.76
N LEU A 25 -12.30 -11.23 2.33
CA LEU A 25 -12.78 -11.71 3.63
C LEU A 25 -14.32 -11.65 3.71
N PRO A 26 -14.98 -12.66 4.31
CA PRO A 26 -16.41 -12.63 4.56
C PRO A 26 -16.84 -11.41 5.38
N ALA A 27 -18.02 -10.87 5.06
CA ALA A 27 -18.57 -9.71 5.78
C ALA A 27 -18.67 -9.93 7.30
N ARG A 28 -19.08 -11.13 7.71
CA ARG A 28 -19.16 -11.52 9.13
C ARG A 28 -17.81 -11.41 9.84
N SER A 29 -16.74 -11.83 9.19
CA SER A 29 -15.38 -11.77 9.76
C SER A 29 -14.90 -10.34 9.95
N LEU A 30 -15.19 -9.45 8.97
CA LEU A 30 -14.89 -8.02 9.09
C LEU A 30 -15.67 -7.36 10.24
N VAL A 31 -16.95 -7.72 10.42
CA VAL A 31 -17.77 -7.24 11.51
C VAL A 31 -17.27 -7.74 12.87
N THR A 32 -16.91 -9.03 12.96
CA THR A 32 -16.33 -9.61 14.19
C THR A 32 -15.01 -8.94 14.56
N LEU A 33 -14.11 -8.76 13.59
CA LEU A 33 -12.86 -8.03 13.82
C LEU A 33 -13.10 -6.59 14.27
N ALA A 34 -14.09 -5.91 13.69
CA ALA A 34 -14.43 -4.54 14.05
C ALA A 34 -14.83 -4.41 15.52
N SER A 35 -15.58 -5.38 16.06
CA SER A 35 -16.00 -5.38 17.46
C SER A 35 -14.82 -5.47 18.43
N LEU A 36 -13.74 -6.17 18.06
CA LEU A 36 -12.51 -6.24 18.87
C LEU A 36 -11.80 -4.88 18.99
N PHE A 37 -12.04 -3.98 18.04
CA PHE A 37 -11.52 -2.60 18.05
C PHE A 37 -12.57 -1.57 18.53
N GLY A 38 -13.68 -2.02 19.13
CA GLY A 38 -14.73 -1.14 19.62
C GLY A 38 -15.58 -0.48 18.52
N ILE A 39 -15.53 -1.00 17.28
CA ILE A 39 -16.31 -0.47 16.15
C ILE A 39 -17.65 -1.21 16.09
N ALA A 40 -18.74 -0.46 16.20
CA ALA A 40 -20.09 -1.05 16.17
C ALA A 40 -20.38 -1.73 14.81
N PRO A 41 -21.14 -2.86 14.80
CA PRO A 41 -21.48 -3.58 13.58
C PRO A 41 -22.13 -2.73 12.49
N GLY A 42 -23.03 -1.81 12.88
CA GLY A 42 -23.67 -0.86 11.96
C GLY A 42 -22.69 0.10 11.31
N THR A 43 -21.71 0.61 12.06
CA THR A 43 -20.65 1.48 11.57
C THR A 43 -19.78 0.74 10.54
N MET A 44 -19.43 -0.53 10.82
CA MET A 44 -18.67 -1.35 9.88
C MET A 44 -19.43 -1.60 8.58
N ARG A 45 -20.71 -1.99 8.65
CA ARG A 45 -21.54 -2.22 7.46
C ARG A 45 -21.68 -0.96 6.61
N THR A 46 -21.87 0.20 7.23
CA THR A 46 -21.94 1.49 6.55
C THR A 46 -20.60 1.81 5.84
N ALA A 47 -19.48 1.56 6.52
CA ALA A 47 -18.15 1.76 5.93
C ALA A 47 -17.93 0.85 4.71
N LEU A 48 -18.28 -0.43 4.79
CA LEU A 48 -18.17 -1.38 3.69
C LEU A 48 -18.99 -0.93 2.47
N SER A 49 -20.24 -0.51 2.67
CA SER A 49 -21.08 0.00 1.58
C SER A 49 -20.49 1.25 0.93
N ARG A 50 -19.92 2.18 1.71
CA ARG A 50 -19.24 3.38 1.19
C ARG A 50 -17.98 3.03 0.42
N MET A 51 -17.22 2.06 0.88
CA MET A 51 -16.01 1.60 0.19
C MET A 51 -16.31 0.91 -1.14
N VAL A 52 -17.42 0.16 -1.23
CA VAL A 52 -17.92 -0.38 -2.50
C VAL A 52 -18.34 0.74 -3.44
N ALA A 53 -19.12 1.70 -2.95
CA ALA A 53 -19.54 2.85 -3.76
C ALA A 53 -18.35 3.70 -4.27
N ALA A 54 -17.27 3.76 -3.50
CA ALA A 54 -16.02 4.44 -3.88
C ALA A 54 -15.11 3.61 -4.81
N GLY A 55 -15.49 2.37 -5.17
CA GLY A 55 -14.67 1.48 -6.00
C GLY A 55 -13.42 0.96 -5.31
N GLU A 56 -13.36 1.00 -3.98
CA GLU A 56 -12.25 0.45 -3.18
C GLU A 56 -12.41 -1.05 -2.93
N LEU A 57 -13.66 -1.49 -2.85
CA LEU A 57 -14.04 -2.89 -2.66
C LEU A 57 -15.05 -3.32 -3.71
N THR A 58 -15.10 -4.62 -3.97
CA THR A 58 -16.21 -5.28 -4.66
C THR A 58 -16.76 -6.39 -3.77
N VAL A 59 -18.04 -6.72 -3.97
CA VAL A 59 -18.67 -7.87 -3.33
C VAL A 59 -18.14 -9.14 -4.01
N ASP A 60 -17.74 -10.12 -3.20
CA ASP A 60 -17.24 -11.42 -3.66
C ASP A 60 -17.85 -12.51 -2.78
N GLY A 61 -18.89 -13.17 -3.32
CA GLY A 61 -19.69 -14.12 -2.55
C GLY A 61 -20.35 -13.46 -1.33
N ASP A 62 -20.08 -13.97 -0.14
CA ASP A 62 -20.55 -13.44 1.15
C ASP A 62 -19.60 -12.39 1.76
N GLY A 63 -18.58 -11.98 1.01
CA GLY A 63 -17.50 -11.10 1.49
C GLY A 63 -17.18 -9.93 0.59
N TYR A 64 -16.03 -9.34 0.88
CA TYR A 64 -15.51 -8.16 0.19
C TYR A 64 -14.06 -8.39 -0.24
N ARG A 65 -13.73 -7.95 -1.45
CA ARG A 65 -12.41 -8.03 -2.07
C ARG A 65 -11.89 -6.63 -2.37
N LEU A 66 -10.57 -6.42 -2.22
CA LEU A 66 -9.92 -5.18 -2.70
C LEU A 66 -9.99 -5.06 -4.21
N THR A 67 -10.14 -3.82 -4.70
CA THR A 67 -10.15 -3.52 -6.14
C THR A 67 -9.29 -2.31 -6.48
N GLY A 68 -9.11 -2.05 -7.78
CA GLY A 68 -8.48 -0.86 -8.32
C GLY A 68 -7.09 -0.58 -7.74
N ARG A 69 -6.84 0.68 -7.41
CA ARG A 69 -5.56 1.16 -6.89
C ARG A 69 -5.11 0.47 -5.60
N LEU A 70 -6.05 -0.04 -4.81
CA LEU A 70 -5.69 -0.75 -3.57
C LEU A 70 -5.10 -2.12 -3.86
N LEU A 71 -5.56 -2.78 -4.91
CA LEU A 71 -4.98 -4.04 -5.38
C LEU A 71 -3.57 -3.83 -5.96
N GLU A 72 -3.38 -2.78 -6.74
CA GLU A 72 -2.05 -2.37 -7.24
C GLU A 72 -1.09 -2.06 -6.08
N ARG A 73 -1.57 -1.31 -5.08
CA ARG A 73 -0.80 -1.02 -3.87
C ARG A 73 -0.42 -2.29 -3.11
N LYS A 74 -1.35 -3.26 -2.99
CA LYS A 74 -1.06 -4.56 -2.39
C LYS A 74 0.05 -5.27 -3.15
N ALA A 75 -0.05 -5.38 -4.47
CA ALA A 75 0.97 -6.01 -5.31
C ALA A 75 2.35 -5.37 -5.10
N ALA A 76 2.44 -4.05 -5.06
CA ALA A 76 3.68 -3.33 -4.78
C ALA A 76 4.24 -3.62 -3.38
N GLN A 77 3.37 -3.75 -2.36
CA GLN A 77 3.78 -4.13 -1.00
C GLN A 77 4.27 -5.58 -0.93
N ASP A 78 3.61 -6.49 -1.63
CA ASP A 78 3.95 -7.91 -1.62
C ASP A 78 5.33 -8.17 -2.27
N ILE A 79 5.66 -7.44 -3.33
CA ILE A 79 7.02 -7.45 -3.91
C ILE A 79 8.06 -7.05 -2.86
N GLY A 80 7.74 -6.08 -1.98
CA GLY A 80 8.62 -5.65 -0.91
C GLY A 80 8.77 -6.61 0.26
N ARG A 81 7.79 -7.48 0.46
CA ARG A 81 7.77 -8.46 1.56
C ARG A 81 8.36 -9.82 1.18
N ARG A 82 8.37 -10.14 -0.11
CA ARG A 82 8.97 -11.38 -0.61
C ARG A 82 10.40 -11.07 -1.02
N PRO A 83 11.42 -11.50 -0.26
CA PRO A 83 12.79 -11.41 -0.75
C PRO A 83 12.84 -12.21 -2.05
N ALA A 84 13.24 -11.57 -3.14
CA ALA A 84 13.52 -12.28 -4.37
C ALA A 84 14.65 -13.27 -4.06
N PRO A 85 14.47 -14.59 -4.27
CA PRO A 85 15.50 -15.58 -4.01
C PRO A 85 16.53 -15.61 -5.15
N SER A 86 17.01 -14.47 -5.59
CA SER A 86 18.12 -14.41 -6.52
C SER A 86 19.38 -14.06 -5.76
N ALA A 87 20.36 -14.95 -5.82
CA ALA A 87 21.69 -14.59 -5.40
C ALA A 87 22.15 -13.38 -6.24
N TRP A 88 22.74 -12.40 -5.57
CA TRP A 88 23.33 -11.26 -6.27
C TRP A 88 24.42 -11.76 -7.23
N ASP A 89 24.34 -11.36 -8.49
CA ASP A 89 25.24 -11.78 -9.57
C ASP A 89 26.52 -10.95 -9.67
N GLY A 90 26.73 -10.03 -8.71
CA GLY A 90 27.87 -9.12 -8.70
C GLY A 90 27.66 -7.84 -9.52
N SER A 91 26.51 -7.66 -10.18
CA SER A 91 26.22 -6.48 -10.98
C SER A 91 25.48 -5.40 -10.20
N TRP A 92 25.69 -4.15 -10.62
CA TRP A 92 24.99 -2.97 -10.09
C TRP A 92 24.37 -2.18 -11.23
N VAL A 93 23.17 -1.70 -11.02
CA VAL A 93 22.54 -0.72 -11.90
C VAL A 93 22.85 0.68 -11.37
N VAL A 94 23.59 1.47 -12.14
CA VAL A 94 23.94 2.84 -11.80
C VAL A 94 23.22 3.80 -12.72
N ALA A 95 22.45 4.73 -12.16
CA ALA A 95 21.83 5.82 -12.90
C ALA A 95 22.60 7.12 -12.65
N VAL A 96 23.09 7.74 -13.70
CA VAL A 96 23.79 9.03 -13.65
C VAL A 96 22.98 10.07 -14.40
N VAL A 97 22.69 11.19 -13.74
CA VAL A 97 21.98 12.31 -14.37
C VAL A 97 22.99 13.21 -15.05
N THR A 98 22.85 13.35 -16.35
CA THR A 98 23.76 14.16 -17.20
C THR A 98 23.18 15.54 -17.52
N ALA A 99 21.93 15.83 -17.14
CA ALA A 99 21.29 17.13 -17.40
C ALA A 99 21.96 18.24 -16.57
N PRO A 100 22.48 19.30 -17.20
CA PRO A 100 23.38 20.24 -16.54
C PRO A 100 22.69 21.15 -15.51
N ARG A 101 21.44 21.48 -15.67
CA ARG A 101 20.67 22.29 -14.70
C ARG A 101 19.22 21.85 -14.69
N ARG A 102 18.69 21.59 -13.48
CA ARG A 102 17.30 21.25 -13.25
C ARG A 102 16.73 22.17 -12.16
N ALA A 103 15.47 22.58 -12.33
CA ALA A 103 14.74 23.32 -11.30
C ALA A 103 14.65 22.50 -10.00
N ILE A 104 14.51 23.17 -8.85
CA ILE A 104 14.41 22.50 -7.55
C ILE A 104 13.23 21.50 -7.52
N ALA A 105 12.09 21.90 -8.11
CA ALA A 105 10.91 21.03 -8.19
C ALA A 105 11.19 19.74 -9.00
N GLU A 106 11.88 19.86 -10.12
CA GLU A 106 12.26 18.70 -10.97
C GLU A 106 13.23 17.77 -10.24
N ARG A 107 14.22 18.30 -9.52
CA ARG A 107 15.13 17.50 -8.70
C ARG A 107 14.39 16.74 -7.61
N ARG A 108 13.41 17.39 -6.96
CA ARG A 108 12.58 16.77 -5.93
C ARG A 108 11.71 15.66 -6.50
N ALA A 109 11.03 15.91 -7.62
CA ALA A 109 10.22 14.91 -8.31
C ALA A 109 11.08 13.72 -8.76
N PHE A 110 12.25 13.98 -9.32
CA PHE A 110 13.19 12.94 -9.74
C PHE A 110 13.63 12.05 -8.56
N ARG A 111 14.00 12.63 -7.42
CA ARG A 111 14.33 11.86 -6.20
C ARG A 111 13.18 10.94 -5.77
N THR A 112 11.96 11.44 -5.84
CA THR A 112 10.77 10.63 -5.52
C THR A 112 10.63 9.45 -6.49
N HIS A 113 10.86 9.66 -7.79
CA HIS A 113 10.83 8.58 -8.78
C HIS A 113 11.93 7.55 -8.54
N MET A 114 13.17 7.99 -8.27
CA MET A 114 14.28 7.09 -7.98
C MET A 114 14.03 6.24 -6.73
N ALA A 115 13.46 6.84 -5.68
CA ALA A 115 13.05 6.11 -4.49
C ALA A 115 11.97 5.06 -4.80
N ASN A 116 11.04 5.35 -5.71
CA ASN A 116 10.03 4.38 -6.17
C ASN A 116 10.67 3.21 -6.94
N PHE A 117 11.78 3.43 -7.65
CA PHE A 117 12.60 2.39 -8.25
C PHE A 117 13.53 1.70 -7.26
N ARG A 118 13.45 2.07 -5.96
CA ARG A 118 14.30 1.53 -4.87
C ARG A 118 15.79 1.79 -5.08
N MET A 119 16.12 2.83 -5.80
CA MET A 119 17.49 3.30 -5.96
C MET A 119 17.83 4.28 -4.83
N GLY A 120 18.99 4.10 -4.24
CA GLY A 120 19.57 5.01 -3.25
C GLY A 120 20.49 6.04 -3.91
N GLU A 121 20.48 7.29 -3.40
CA GLU A 121 21.43 8.32 -3.86
C GLU A 121 22.81 8.06 -3.24
N LEU A 122 23.79 7.67 -4.07
CA LEU A 122 25.16 7.44 -3.65
C LEU A 122 25.91 8.77 -3.45
N ARG A 123 25.68 9.71 -4.36
CA ARG A 123 26.17 11.09 -4.36
C ARG A 123 25.26 11.94 -5.25
N PRO A 124 25.34 13.28 -5.18
CA PRO A 124 24.52 14.13 -6.06
C PRO A 124 24.51 13.63 -7.50
N ASP A 125 23.29 13.45 -8.04
CA ASP A 125 23.04 13.01 -9.41
C ASP A 125 23.54 11.58 -9.78
N THR A 126 23.89 10.75 -8.80
CA THR A 126 24.28 9.34 -9.01
C THR A 126 23.52 8.42 -8.06
N TRP A 127 22.90 7.40 -8.60
CA TRP A 127 21.99 6.49 -7.89
C TRP A 127 22.36 5.03 -8.14
N LEU A 128 22.17 4.20 -7.11
CA LEU A 128 22.37 2.74 -7.14
C LEU A 128 21.07 2.02 -6.79
#